data_28a9ef83f4a2f082680ecafed452bd93
#
_entry.id   28a9ef83f4a2f082680ecafed452bd93
#
_cell.length_a   1.000
_cell.length_b   1.000
_cell.length_c   1.000
_cell.angle_alpha   90.00
_cell.angle_beta   90.00
_cell.angle_gamma   90.00
#
_symmetry.space_group_name_H-M   'P 1'
#
loop_
_entity.id
_entity.type
_entity.pdbx_description
1 polymer ?
#
loop_
_entity_poly.entity_id
_entity_poly.type
_entity_poly.pdbx_seq_one_letter_code
_entity_poly.pdbx_strand_id
1 'polypeptide(L)'
;MKTLQNNIPTAIRTVDLSLPLVTIGDLSKYQACRVFVFQGQHLLGKVDIKNTHQSISPARMRDAIADQLSGKLTDLFMGDKTPHEEIDLIKKVIPTLDTLQSRRSLSTSVSVSVVIATYDRPEQLQQSLQSLQEQDSL
;
A
#
# COMPACT_ATOMS: atom_id res chain seq x y z
N MET A 1 -12.81 -32.58 -12.66
CA MET A 1 -12.01 -31.62 -13.46
C MET A 1 -11.26 -30.72 -12.50
N LYS A 2 -9.96 -30.89 -12.40
CA LYS A 2 -9.10 -29.94 -11.67
C LYS A 2 -8.98 -28.69 -12.52
N THR A 3 -9.58 -27.61 -12.08
CA THR A 3 -9.34 -26.28 -12.63
C THR A 3 -7.86 -25.97 -12.40
N LEU A 4 -7.07 -25.99 -13.47
CA LEU A 4 -5.72 -25.46 -13.48
C LEU A 4 -5.87 -23.97 -13.18
N GLN A 5 -5.72 -23.58 -11.92
CA GLN A 5 -5.44 -22.20 -11.59
C GLN A 5 -4.10 -21.89 -12.27
N ASN A 6 -4.15 -21.15 -13.36
CA ASN A 6 -2.97 -20.57 -13.98
C ASN A 6 -2.31 -19.68 -12.93
N ASN A 7 -1.33 -20.24 -12.27
CA ASN A 7 -0.54 -19.55 -11.23
C ASN A 7 0.40 -18.59 -11.96
N ILE A 8 -0.14 -17.42 -12.32
CA ILE A 8 0.63 -16.35 -12.97
C ILE A 8 1.67 -15.87 -11.96
N PRO A 9 2.97 -16.00 -12.24
CA PRO A 9 4.00 -15.54 -11.34
C PRO A 9 3.85 -14.02 -11.12
N THR A 10 3.49 -13.66 -9.90
CA THR A 10 3.17 -12.29 -9.51
C THR A 10 4.20 -11.77 -8.51
N ALA A 11 4.85 -10.66 -8.83
CA ALA A 11 5.70 -9.95 -7.90
C ALA A 11 4.85 -9.19 -6.88
N ILE A 12 5.31 -9.13 -5.63
CA ILE A 12 4.72 -8.29 -4.60
C ILE A 12 5.67 -7.15 -4.29
N ARG A 13 5.20 -5.92 -4.36
CA ARG A 13 5.97 -4.71 -4.07
C ARG A 13 5.15 -3.76 -3.21
N THR A 14 5.83 -2.81 -2.61
CA THR A 14 5.23 -1.73 -1.82
C THR A 14 5.64 -0.39 -2.38
N VAL A 15 4.74 0.56 -2.30
CA VAL A 15 4.97 1.96 -2.70
C VAL A 15 4.40 2.86 -1.61
N ASP A 16 5.18 3.83 -1.21
CA ASP A 16 4.76 4.87 -0.27
C ASP A 16 4.59 6.19 -1.03
N LEU A 17 3.37 6.73 -1.02
CA LEU A 17 3.04 7.98 -1.71
C LEU A 17 3.59 9.23 -1.02
N SER A 18 4.09 9.11 0.20
CA SER A 18 4.84 10.19 0.85
C SER A 18 6.24 10.38 0.28
N LEU A 19 6.71 9.43 -0.52
CA LEU A 19 8.01 9.45 -1.19
C LEU A 19 7.83 9.56 -2.72
N PRO A 20 8.83 10.05 -3.45
CA PRO A 20 8.81 10.05 -4.90
C PRO A 20 8.65 8.64 -5.47
N LEU A 21 7.76 8.46 -6.43
CA LEU A 21 7.61 7.20 -7.14
C LEU A 21 8.88 6.88 -7.95
N VAL A 22 9.38 5.68 -7.80
CA VAL A 22 10.55 5.19 -8.52
C VAL A 22 10.18 4.03 -9.45
N THR A 23 10.99 3.78 -10.47
CA THR A 23 10.81 2.66 -11.36
C THR A 23 11.01 1.33 -10.63
N ILE A 24 10.08 0.40 -10.79
CA ILE A 24 10.24 -0.98 -10.34
C ILE A 24 10.85 -1.78 -11.49
N GLY A 25 12.13 -2.14 -11.38
CA GLY A 25 12.91 -2.73 -12.48
C GLY A 25 13.12 -4.24 -12.39
N ASP A 26 12.91 -4.85 -11.23
CA ASP A 26 13.23 -6.26 -10.95
C ASP A 26 12.05 -7.22 -11.24
N LEU A 27 11.41 -7.05 -12.38
CA LEU A 27 10.19 -7.77 -12.76
C LEU A 27 10.36 -8.76 -13.91
N SER A 28 11.58 -9.03 -14.35
CA SER A 28 11.85 -9.87 -15.53
C SER A 28 11.33 -11.31 -15.43
N LYS A 29 11.13 -11.82 -14.21
CA LYS A 29 10.60 -13.17 -13.95
C LYS A 29 9.10 -13.22 -13.73
N TYR A 30 8.41 -12.07 -13.70
CA TYR A 30 7.02 -11.96 -13.31
C TYR A 30 6.14 -11.46 -14.44
N GLN A 31 4.94 -12.01 -14.53
CA GLN A 31 3.92 -11.60 -15.51
C GLN A 31 2.94 -10.58 -14.94
N ALA A 32 2.91 -10.44 -13.64
CA ALA A 32 2.08 -9.45 -12.94
C ALA A 32 2.84 -8.88 -11.74
N CYS A 33 2.45 -7.70 -11.32
CA CYS A 33 2.94 -7.08 -10.09
C CYS A 33 1.75 -6.61 -9.26
N ARG A 34 1.71 -7.05 -8.01
CA ARG A 34 0.79 -6.53 -7.00
C ARG A 34 1.52 -5.52 -6.14
N VAL A 35 1.03 -4.31 -6.14
CA VAL A 35 1.62 -3.21 -5.39
C VAL A 35 0.72 -2.83 -4.24
N PHE A 36 1.21 -2.93 -3.02
CA PHE A 36 0.54 -2.36 -1.85
C PHE A 36 0.93 -0.90 -1.73
N VAL A 37 -0.06 -0.05 -1.75
CA VAL A 37 0.11 1.40 -1.76
C VAL A 37 -0.12 1.93 -0.36
N PHE A 38 0.91 2.56 0.18
CA PHE A 38 0.91 3.18 1.50
C PHE A 38 0.98 4.70 1.39
N GLN A 39 0.58 5.34 2.46
CA GLN A 39 0.95 6.70 2.80
C GLN A 39 1.57 6.71 4.19
N GLY A 40 2.87 6.81 4.26
CA GLY A 40 3.60 6.60 5.50
C GLY A 40 3.27 5.21 6.07
N GLN A 41 2.67 5.16 7.23
CA GLN A 41 2.30 3.90 7.89
C GLN A 41 0.88 3.39 7.52
N HIS A 42 0.12 4.13 6.71
CA HIS A 42 -1.26 3.78 6.38
C HIS A 42 -1.35 3.06 5.04
N LEU A 43 -1.91 1.85 5.05
CA LEU A 43 -2.23 1.12 3.83
C LEU A 43 -3.48 1.73 3.18
N LEU A 44 -3.32 2.29 1.99
CA LEU A 44 -4.42 2.82 1.19
C LEU A 44 -5.15 1.73 0.40
N GLY A 45 -4.42 0.75 -0.10
CA GLY A 45 -4.98 -0.35 -0.84
C GLY A 45 -3.93 -1.12 -1.62
N LYS A 46 -4.41 -1.95 -2.54
CA LYS A 46 -3.56 -2.70 -3.47
C LYS A 46 -3.91 -2.37 -4.91
N VAL A 47 -2.91 -2.41 -5.77
CA VAL A 47 -3.03 -2.21 -7.22
C VAL A 47 -2.41 -3.42 -7.92
N ASP A 48 -3.14 -4.01 -8.85
CA ASP A 48 -2.67 -5.12 -9.65
C ASP A 48 -2.32 -4.62 -11.06
N ILE A 49 -1.06 -4.78 -11.44
CA ILE A 49 -0.54 -4.33 -12.75
C ILE A 49 -0.13 -5.56 -13.54
N LYS A 50 -0.78 -5.78 -14.69
CA LYS A 50 -0.32 -6.78 -15.65
C LYS A 50 1.04 -6.34 -16.20
N ASN A 51 2.00 -7.20 -16.07
CA ASN A 51 3.36 -6.89 -16.48
C ASN A 51 3.95 -8.06 -17.26
N THR A 52 4.25 -7.87 -18.49
CA THR A 52 4.90 -8.89 -19.33
C THR A 52 6.42 -8.76 -19.21
N HIS A 53 6.97 -9.10 -18.05
CA HIS A 53 8.42 -9.09 -17.78
C HIS A 53 9.11 -7.72 -17.95
N GLN A 54 8.34 -6.62 -17.93
CA GLN A 54 8.85 -5.27 -18.11
C GLN A 54 8.91 -4.50 -16.79
N SER A 55 9.74 -3.49 -16.74
CA SER A 55 9.76 -2.53 -15.63
C SER A 55 8.49 -1.69 -15.62
N ILE A 56 8.09 -1.24 -14.43
CA ILE A 56 6.96 -0.34 -14.24
C ILE A 56 7.49 1.06 -13.95
N SER A 57 7.22 1.99 -14.87
CA SER A 57 7.62 3.39 -14.69
C SER A 57 6.76 4.11 -13.64
N PRO A 58 7.24 5.21 -13.05
CA PRO A 58 6.46 6.03 -12.14
C PRO A 58 5.13 6.53 -12.73
N ALA A 59 5.12 6.89 -14.02
CA ALA A 59 3.90 7.32 -14.72
C ALA A 59 2.87 6.19 -14.78
N ARG A 60 3.28 4.99 -15.19
CA ARG A 60 2.40 3.82 -15.24
C ARG A 60 1.88 3.42 -13.86
N MET A 61 2.74 3.54 -12.84
CA MET A 61 2.35 3.31 -11.45
C MET A 61 1.28 4.29 -11.01
N ARG A 62 1.47 5.58 -11.27
CA ARG A 62 0.51 6.63 -10.94
C ARG A 62 -0.83 6.41 -11.62
N ASP A 63 -0.82 6.07 -12.91
CA ASP A 63 -2.05 5.81 -13.65
C ASP A 63 -2.80 4.60 -13.09
N ALA A 64 -2.10 3.53 -12.76
CA ALA A 64 -2.70 2.33 -12.15
C ALA A 64 -3.27 2.61 -10.75
N ILE A 65 -2.60 3.42 -9.94
CA ILE A 65 -3.10 3.85 -8.62
C ILE A 65 -4.34 4.72 -8.78
N ALA A 66 -4.32 5.69 -9.68
CA ALA A 66 -5.46 6.55 -9.95
C ALA A 66 -6.67 5.75 -10.45
N ASP A 67 -6.46 4.78 -11.34
CA ASP A 67 -7.53 3.98 -11.91
C ASP A 67 -8.16 3.01 -10.88
N GLN A 68 -7.35 2.29 -10.11
CA GLN A 68 -7.83 1.23 -9.23
C GLN A 68 -8.18 1.70 -7.81
N LEU A 69 -7.60 2.79 -7.34
CA LEU A 69 -7.84 3.34 -6.00
C LEU A 69 -8.62 4.65 -6.01
N SER A 70 -9.11 5.12 -7.16
CA SER A 70 -9.84 6.39 -7.28
C SER A 70 -10.96 6.51 -6.26
N GLY A 71 -11.86 5.54 -6.17
CA GLY A 71 -12.97 5.56 -5.22
C GLY A 71 -12.53 5.74 -3.77
N LYS A 72 -11.50 5.00 -3.33
CA LYS A 72 -10.97 5.12 -1.97
C LYS A 72 -10.26 6.44 -1.72
N LEU A 73 -9.56 6.94 -2.71
CA LEU A 73 -8.88 8.23 -2.62
C LEU A 73 -9.89 9.38 -2.62
N THR A 74 -10.97 9.27 -3.40
CA THR A 74 -12.06 10.24 -3.40
C THR A 74 -12.79 10.28 -2.08
N ASP A 75 -13.16 9.14 -1.51
CA ASP A 75 -13.79 9.05 -0.20
C ASP A 75 -12.94 9.72 0.90
N LEU A 76 -11.61 9.62 0.77
CA LEU A 76 -10.68 10.25 1.70
C LEU A 76 -10.58 11.77 1.52
N PHE A 77 -10.78 12.28 0.31
CA PHE A 77 -10.46 13.67 -0.01
C PHE A 77 -11.65 14.55 -0.30
N MET A 78 -12.77 14.03 -0.79
CA MET A 78 -13.72 14.88 -1.48
C MET A 78 -15.19 14.71 -1.16
N GLY A 79 -15.65 13.75 -0.42
CA GLY A 79 -17.10 13.55 -0.17
C GLY A 79 -18.00 14.31 -1.18
N ASP A 80 -18.66 13.66 -2.10
CA ASP A 80 -19.63 14.20 -3.07
C ASP A 80 -19.10 15.00 -4.28
N LYS A 81 -18.35 14.36 -5.19
CA LYS A 81 -18.10 14.92 -6.54
C LYS A 81 -18.18 13.88 -7.67
N THR A 82 -18.39 14.33 -8.90
CA THR A 82 -18.64 13.50 -10.07
C THR A 82 -17.41 12.76 -10.63
N PRO A 83 -17.56 11.56 -11.22
CA PRO A 83 -16.45 10.63 -11.53
C PRO A 83 -15.37 11.13 -12.49
N HIS A 84 -15.64 12.08 -13.37
CA HIS A 84 -14.67 12.52 -14.38
C HIS A 84 -13.69 13.57 -13.87
N GLU A 85 -14.11 14.44 -12.95
CA GLU A 85 -13.24 15.42 -12.31
C GLU A 85 -12.31 14.77 -11.26
N GLU A 86 -12.69 13.59 -10.79
CA GLU A 86 -11.99 12.84 -9.76
C GLU A 86 -10.62 12.33 -10.21
N ILE A 87 -10.50 11.80 -11.42
CA ILE A 87 -9.26 11.19 -11.91
C ILE A 87 -8.16 12.23 -12.09
N ASP A 88 -8.49 13.40 -12.62
CA ASP A 88 -7.52 14.49 -12.81
C ASP A 88 -7.11 15.15 -11.47
N LEU A 89 -8.05 15.23 -10.54
CA LEU A 89 -7.78 15.70 -9.18
C LEU A 89 -6.89 14.73 -8.40
N ILE A 90 -7.14 13.44 -8.51
CA ILE A 90 -6.33 12.41 -7.84
C ILE A 90 -4.89 12.43 -8.36
N LYS A 91 -4.68 12.59 -9.65
CA LYS A 91 -3.34 12.75 -10.24
C LYS A 91 -2.59 13.98 -9.72
N LYS A 92 -3.32 15.05 -9.38
CA LYS A 92 -2.75 16.27 -8.79
C LYS A 92 -2.57 16.17 -7.26
N VAL A 93 -3.41 15.38 -6.60
CA VAL A 93 -3.47 15.27 -5.14
C VAL A 93 -2.52 14.20 -4.58
N ILE A 94 -2.16 13.20 -5.38
CA ILE A 94 -1.13 12.21 -4.95
C ILE A 94 0.14 12.88 -4.38
N PRO A 95 0.65 14.00 -4.93
CA PRO A 95 1.77 14.71 -4.32
C PRO A 95 1.43 15.50 -3.04
N THR A 96 0.16 15.78 -2.77
CA THR A 96 -0.28 16.57 -1.61
C THR A 96 -0.82 15.75 -0.44
N LEU A 97 -0.64 14.43 -0.48
CA LEU A 97 -1.09 13.51 0.57
C LEU A 97 -0.36 13.68 1.93
N ASP A 98 0.74 14.43 1.96
CA ASP A 98 1.48 14.73 3.20
C ASP A 98 0.61 15.40 4.29
N THR A 99 -0.43 16.13 3.89
CA THR A 99 -1.33 16.81 4.83
C THR A 99 -2.29 15.88 5.57
N LEU A 100 -2.45 14.64 5.13
CA LEU A 100 -3.33 13.67 5.79
C LEU A 100 -2.64 12.88 6.92
N GLN A 101 -1.33 12.83 6.92
CA GLN A 101 -0.57 12.13 7.95
C GLN A 101 -0.84 12.73 9.35
N SER A 102 -1.01 14.06 9.42
CA SER A 102 -1.30 14.76 10.68
C SER A 102 -2.69 14.52 11.25
N ARG A 103 -3.63 14.02 10.43
CA ARG A 103 -5.04 13.82 10.86
C ARG A 103 -5.36 12.41 11.35
N ARG A 104 -4.43 11.47 11.26
CA ARG A 104 -4.66 10.06 11.60
C ARG A 104 -3.78 9.52 12.72
N SER A 105 -3.08 10.37 13.44
CA SER A 105 -2.45 9.94 14.69
C SER A 105 -3.52 9.56 15.70
N LEU A 106 -3.41 8.38 16.28
CA LEU A 106 -4.25 7.99 17.40
C LEU A 106 -3.99 8.95 18.57
N SER A 107 -5.07 9.36 19.25
CA SER A 107 -4.94 10.12 20.48
C SER A 107 -4.10 9.33 21.48
N THR A 108 -3.27 10.01 22.25
CA THR A 108 -2.49 9.42 23.35
C THR A 108 -3.35 8.78 24.45
N SER A 109 -4.67 9.03 24.43
CA SER A 109 -5.66 8.40 25.33
C SER A 109 -6.15 7.03 24.83
N VAL A 110 -5.78 6.61 23.61
CA VAL A 110 -6.18 5.31 23.05
C VAL A 110 -5.19 4.24 23.50
N SER A 111 -5.67 3.24 24.24
CA SER A 111 -4.88 2.05 24.56
C SER A 111 -4.99 1.02 23.42
N VAL A 112 -3.86 0.46 23.03
CA VAL A 112 -3.79 -0.59 22.02
C VAL A 112 -3.37 -1.90 22.70
N SER A 113 -4.15 -2.96 22.49
CA SER A 113 -3.79 -4.31 22.92
C SER A 113 -3.31 -5.11 21.72
N VAL A 114 -2.12 -5.71 21.86
CA VAL A 114 -1.55 -6.60 20.83
C VAL A 114 -1.69 -8.02 21.32
N VAL A 115 -2.30 -8.89 20.52
CA VAL A 115 -2.42 -10.33 20.78
C VAL A 115 -1.51 -11.08 19.83
N ILE A 116 -0.56 -11.84 20.40
CA ILE A 116 0.38 -12.66 19.65
C ILE A 116 0.02 -14.13 19.88
N ALA A 117 -0.44 -14.80 18.81
CA ALA A 117 -0.63 -16.26 18.86
C ALA A 117 0.72 -16.96 18.61
N THR A 118 1.13 -17.81 19.55
CA THR A 118 2.35 -18.58 19.43
C THR A 118 2.12 -20.03 19.88
N TYR A 119 2.82 -20.96 19.26
CA TYR A 119 2.83 -22.37 19.66
C TYR A 119 4.27 -22.88 19.60
N ASP A 120 4.79 -23.26 20.75
CA ASP A 120 6.12 -23.87 20.92
C ASP A 120 7.28 -23.14 20.18
N ARG A 121 7.28 -21.80 20.23
CA ARG A 121 8.31 -20.95 19.59
C ARG A 121 8.74 -19.79 20.51
N PRO A 122 9.41 -20.08 21.62
CA PRO A 122 9.75 -19.07 22.62
C PRO A 122 10.69 -17.98 22.08
N GLU A 123 11.64 -18.35 21.21
CA GLU A 123 12.60 -17.39 20.65
C GLU A 123 11.92 -16.36 19.74
N GLN A 124 10.98 -16.80 18.89
CA GLN A 124 10.23 -15.91 18.02
C GLN A 124 9.27 -15.02 18.79
N LEU A 125 8.68 -15.53 19.88
CA LEU A 125 7.88 -14.72 20.78
C LEU A 125 8.71 -13.62 21.42
N GLN A 126 9.90 -13.94 21.91
CA GLN A 126 10.82 -12.98 22.50
C GLN A 126 11.23 -11.88 21.52
N GLN A 127 11.54 -12.22 20.28
CA GLN A 127 11.85 -11.26 19.21
C GLN A 127 10.66 -10.33 18.93
N SER A 128 9.44 -10.89 18.87
CA SER A 128 8.23 -10.11 18.64
C SER A 128 7.95 -9.12 19.78
N LEU A 129 8.13 -9.55 21.02
CA LEU A 129 7.96 -8.69 22.19
C LEU A 129 9.02 -7.58 22.23
N GLN A 130 10.25 -7.87 21.88
CA GLN A 130 11.32 -6.89 21.80
C GLN A 130 11.02 -5.83 20.71
N SER A 131 10.59 -6.25 19.52
CA SER A 131 10.17 -5.33 18.45
C SER A 131 9.03 -4.42 18.87
N LEU A 132 8.06 -4.91 19.65
CA LEU A 132 6.97 -4.09 20.16
C LEU A 132 7.46 -3.05 21.20
N GLN A 133 8.41 -3.43 22.05
CA GLN A 133 8.99 -2.50 23.02
C GLN A 133 9.80 -1.38 22.36
N GLU A 134 10.48 -1.71 21.25
CA GLU A 134 11.26 -0.72 20.49
C GLU A 134 10.38 0.28 19.72
N GLN A 135 9.12 -0.04 19.45
CA GLN A 135 8.17 0.87 18.80
C GLN A 135 7.63 1.97 19.71
N ASP A 136 7.77 1.82 21.01
CA ASP A 136 7.24 2.77 22.01
C ASP A 136 8.17 3.97 22.25
N SER A 137 9.25 4.08 21.49
CA SER A 137 10.28 5.11 21.63
C SER A 137 10.26 6.16 20.50
N LEU A 138 9.08 6.42 19.90
CA LEU A 138 8.89 7.50 18.93
C LEU A 138 8.06 8.64 19.54
#